data_92f317263b7392b017b1d6c943aec023
#
_entry.id   92f317263b7392b017b1d6c943aec023
#
_cell.length_a   1.000
_cell.length_b   1.000
_cell.length_c   1.000
_cell.angle_alpha   90.00
_cell.angle_beta   90.00
_cell.angle_gamma   90.00
#
_symmetry.space_group_name_H-M   'P 1'
#
loop_
_entity.id
_entity.type
_entity.pdbx_description
1 polymer ?
#
loop_
_entity_poly.entity_id
_entity_poly.type
_entity_poly.pdbx_seq_one_letter_code
_entity_poly.pdbx_strand_id
1 'polypeptide(L)'
;RDEASARGSVGLSCRDLSFSYGNTPVFESFDADFPGGQITCIAGENGVGKTTLVRVLCGLAAPSSGTITLDGQTTNRRQRRAACALVMQDTGRQLFSDTLAGELTIGASEASGEAGEKLLADFDLAHLGERHPLSLSGGQKQRLVIAAARATGRRIVILDEPTSGIDARHLDSI
;
A
#
# COMPACT_ATOMS: atom_id res chain seq x y z
N ARG A 1 -0.87 -21.53 -25.32
CA ARG A 1 -1.73 -20.68 -26.16
C ARG A 1 -2.66 -19.94 -25.23
N ASP A 2 -2.25 -18.72 -24.89
CA ASP A 2 -3.02 -17.48 -24.83
C ASP A 2 -2.21 -16.43 -24.07
N GLU A 3 -1.08 -16.00 -24.66
CA GLU A 3 -0.25 -14.88 -24.18
C GLU A 3 -0.68 -13.53 -24.79
N ALA A 4 -1.91 -13.39 -25.27
CA ALA A 4 -2.31 -12.24 -26.08
C ALA A 4 -3.37 -11.32 -25.44
N SER A 5 -3.68 -11.43 -24.15
CA SER A 5 -4.75 -10.59 -23.54
C SER A 5 -4.34 -9.69 -22.37
N ALA A 6 -3.08 -9.56 -22.04
CA ALA A 6 -2.62 -8.68 -20.96
C ALA A 6 -2.05 -7.34 -21.44
N ARG A 7 -2.58 -6.77 -22.54
CA ARG A 7 -2.37 -5.36 -22.90
C ARG A 7 -3.45 -4.49 -22.26
N GLY A 8 -3.65 -4.63 -20.96
CA GLY A 8 -4.58 -3.84 -20.18
C GLY A 8 -3.86 -3.13 -19.05
N SER A 9 -4.14 -1.90 -18.86
CA SER A 9 -3.74 -0.95 -17.82
C SER A 9 -2.23 -0.80 -17.62
N VAL A 10 -1.71 0.24 -18.20
CA VAL A 10 -0.42 0.82 -17.84
C VAL A 10 -0.51 1.13 -16.34
N GLY A 11 0.36 0.53 -15.54
CA GLY A 11 0.40 0.76 -14.10
C GLY A 11 1.21 2.00 -13.74
N LEU A 12 1.89 1.92 -12.62
CA LEU A 12 2.87 2.92 -12.21
C LEU A 12 4.23 2.60 -12.87
N SER A 13 4.95 3.62 -13.33
CA SER A 13 6.34 3.45 -13.76
C SER A 13 7.20 4.64 -13.35
N CYS A 14 8.49 4.42 -13.24
CA CYS A 14 9.46 5.47 -12.98
C CYS A 14 10.66 5.35 -13.93
N ARG A 15 11.26 6.51 -14.27
CA ARG A 15 12.42 6.62 -15.15
C ARG A 15 13.40 7.63 -14.57
N ASP A 16 14.66 7.22 -14.57
CA ASP A 16 15.80 8.00 -14.08
C ASP A 16 15.56 8.58 -12.67
N LEU A 17 14.87 7.80 -11.84
CA LEU A 17 14.41 8.24 -10.53
C LEU A 17 15.57 8.25 -9.55
N SER A 18 15.82 9.40 -8.91
CA SER A 18 16.86 9.55 -7.89
C SER A 18 16.28 10.17 -6.62
N PHE A 19 16.83 9.79 -5.48
CA PHE A 19 16.46 10.36 -4.20
C PHE A 19 17.64 10.42 -3.24
N SER A 20 17.74 11.54 -2.50
CA SER A 20 18.74 11.78 -1.46
C SER A 20 18.12 12.38 -0.21
N TYR A 21 18.61 12.03 0.96
CA TYR A 21 18.39 12.76 2.20
C TYR A 21 19.51 13.80 2.40
N GLY A 22 19.20 15.06 2.14
CA GLY A 22 20.25 16.11 2.07
C GLY A 22 21.27 15.74 0.99
N ASN A 23 22.54 15.55 1.39
CA ASN A 23 23.62 15.18 0.48
C ASN A 23 23.90 13.67 0.42
N THR A 24 23.10 12.85 1.12
CA THR A 24 23.31 11.39 1.14
C THR A 24 22.38 10.73 0.13
N PRO A 25 22.89 10.17 -0.98
CA PRO A 25 22.08 9.47 -1.96
C PRO A 25 21.53 8.16 -1.38
N VAL A 26 20.30 7.83 -1.72
CA VAL A 26 19.65 6.57 -1.36
C VAL A 26 19.56 5.66 -2.57
N PHE A 27 19.15 6.20 -3.70
CA PHE A 27 19.19 5.55 -5.00
C PHE A 27 19.33 6.59 -6.11
N GLU A 28 19.95 6.18 -7.21
CA GLU A 28 20.23 7.04 -8.36
C GLU A 28 19.85 6.32 -9.66
N SER A 29 19.27 7.06 -10.59
CA SER A 29 18.88 6.59 -11.93
C SER A 29 18.10 5.25 -11.94
N PHE A 30 17.15 5.12 -11.01
CA PHE A 30 16.34 3.91 -10.86
C PHE A 30 15.18 3.91 -11.86
N ASP A 31 15.07 2.84 -12.64
CA ASP A 31 14.01 2.58 -13.58
C ASP A 31 13.19 1.36 -13.13
N ALA A 32 11.88 1.45 -13.16
CA ALA A 32 11.00 0.33 -12.88
C ALA A 32 9.62 0.50 -13.52
N ASP A 33 8.99 -0.64 -13.82
CA ASP A 33 7.61 -0.75 -14.24
C ASP A 33 6.84 -1.62 -13.25
N PHE A 34 5.68 -1.14 -12.82
CA PHE A 34 4.74 -1.81 -11.94
C PHE A 34 3.42 -1.96 -12.70
N PRO A 35 3.24 -3.07 -13.46
CA PRO A 35 2.07 -3.25 -14.31
C PRO A 35 0.77 -3.27 -13.51
N GLY A 36 -0.29 -2.66 -14.04
CA GLY A 36 -1.61 -2.70 -13.43
C GLY A 36 -2.21 -4.12 -13.45
N GLY A 37 -3.02 -4.43 -12.42
CA GLY A 37 -3.66 -5.73 -12.29
C GLY A 37 -2.71 -6.88 -11.90
N GLN A 38 -1.49 -6.56 -11.47
CA GLN A 38 -0.49 -7.52 -11.05
C GLN A 38 0.06 -7.19 -9.66
N ILE A 39 0.58 -8.20 -8.97
CA ILE A 39 1.34 -8.04 -7.75
C ILE A 39 2.82 -7.98 -8.13
N THR A 40 3.48 -6.88 -7.76
CA THR A 40 4.92 -6.72 -7.95
C THR A 40 5.62 -6.74 -6.61
N CYS A 41 6.63 -7.61 -6.46
CA CYS A 41 7.45 -7.67 -5.26
C CYS A 41 8.76 -6.91 -5.46
N ILE A 42 9.08 -6.00 -4.52
CA ILE A 42 10.37 -5.30 -4.47
C ILE A 42 11.24 -6.00 -3.41
N ALA A 43 12.22 -6.78 -3.86
CA ALA A 43 13.15 -7.47 -2.99
C ALA A 43 14.51 -6.74 -2.91
N GLY A 44 15.22 -6.92 -1.80
CA GLY A 44 16.54 -6.35 -1.57
C GLY A 44 16.93 -6.36 -0.09
N GLU A 45 18.19 -6.12 0.21
CA GLU A 45 18.73 -6.08 1.57
C GLU A 45 18.10 -4.99 2.44
N ASN A 46 18.19 -5.14 3.76
CA ASN A 46 17.72 -4.10 4.68
C ASN A 46 18.58 -2.84 4.53
N GLY A 47 17.92 -1.68 4.53
CA GLY A 47 18.61 -0.39 4.38
C GLY A 47 18.90 0.03 2.94
N VAL A 48 18.63 -0.81 1.92
CA VAL A 48 18.90 -0.48 0.50
C VAL A 48 17.98 0.62 -0.07
N GLY A 49 17.00 1.10 0.69
CA GLY A 49 16.12 2.20 0.28
C GLY A 49 14.71 1.78 -0.16
N LYS A 50 14.26 0.53 0.06
CA LYS A 50 12.91 0.06 -0.32
C LYS A 50 11.80 0.96 0.23
N THR A 51 11.79 1.21 1.54
CA THR A 51 10.82 2.11 2.20
C THR A 51 10.87 3.53 1.63
N THR A 52 12.07 4.02 1.31
CA THR A 52 12.24 5.34 0.69
C THR A 52 11.65 5.36 -0.72
N LEU A 53 11.92 4.35 -1.53
CA LEU A 53 11.33 4.20 -2.87
C LEU A 53 9.81 4.19 -2.79
N VAL A 54 9.23 3.39 -1.91
CA VAL A 54 7.79 3.32 -1.68
C VAL A 54 7.21 4.70 -1.32
N ARG A 55 7.86 5.45 -0.42
CA ARG A 55 7.43 6.81 -0.06
C ARG A 55 7.47 7.78 -1.24
N VAL A 56 8.48 7.66 -2.11
CA VAL A 56 8.59 8.47 -3.32
C VAL A 56 7.49 8.10 -4.31
N LEU A 57 7.25 6.81 -4.55
CA LEU A 57 6.20 6.32 -5.45
C LEU A 57 4.81 6.76 -4.98
N CYS A 58 4.51 6.67 -3.69
CA CYS A 58 3.25 7.15 -3.09
C CYS A 58 3.12 8.69 -3.06
N GLY A 59 4.16 9.45 -3.41
CA GLY A 59 4.14 10.90 -3.34
C GLY A 59 4.31 11.47 -1.92
N LEU A 60 4.72 10.66 -0.94
CA LEU A 60 5.03 11.10 0.43
C LEU A 60 6.37 11.84 0.49
N ALA A 61 7.32 11.46 -0.37
CA ALA A 61 8.57 12.17 -0.58
C ALA A 61 8.67 12.68 -2.03
N ALA A 62 9.41 13.79 -2.23
CA ALA A 62 9.71 14.30 -3.57
C ALA A 62 10.99 13.63 -4.06
N PRO A 63 11.05 13.10 -5.29
CA PRO A 63 12.32 12.66 -5.86
C PRO A 63 13.26 13.85 -6.06
N SER A 64 14.56 13.60 -6.05
CA SER A 64 15.60 14.59 -6.39
C SER A 64 15.61 14.85 -7.89
N SER A 65 15.41 13.80 -8.70
CA SER A 65 15.28 13.86 -10.16
C SER A 65 14.45 12.69 -10.67
N GLY A 66 14.19 12.68 -11.99
CA GLY A 66 13.44 11.64 -12.67
C GLY A 66 11.93 11.89 -12.76
N THR A 67 11.24 10.96 -13.38
CA THR A 67 9.80 11.06 -13.63
C THR A 67 9.06 9.83 -13.13
N ILE A 68 7.83 10.04 -12.66
CA ILE A 68 6.91 8.97 -12.28
C ILE A 68 5.63 9.16 -13.07
N THR A 69 5.21 8.10 -13.75
CA THR A 69 3.98 8.09 -14.54
C THR A 69 2.97 7.12 -13.97
N LEU A 70 1.70 7.43 -14.13
CA LEU A 70 0.57 6.55 -13.88
C LEU A 70 -0.24 6.46 -15.17
N ASP A 71 -0.42 5.25 -15.69
CA ASP A 71 -1.07 5.00 -16.99
C ASP A 71 -0.43 5.81 -18.13
N GLY A 72 0.90 5.91 -18.13
CA GLY A 72 1.67 6.64 -19.13
C GLY A 72 1.65 8.17 -18.99
N GLN A 73 0.93 8.72 -18.01
CA GLN A 73 0.88 10.16 -17.76
C GLN A 73 1.78 10.55 -16.59
N THR A 74 2.64 11.55 -16.77
CA THR A 74 3.47 12.09 -15.69
C THR A 74 2.61 12.62 -14.55
N THR A 75 2.97 12.24 -13.32
CA THR A 75 2.20 12.57 -12.13
C THR A 75 2.97 13.45 -11.16
N ASN A 76 2.25 14.37 -10.51
CA ASN A 76 2.76 15.11 -9.36
C ASN A 76 2.50 14.35 -8.04
N ARG A 77 3.10 14.84 -6.94
CA ARG A 77 2.97 14.23 -5.60
C ARG A 77 1.51 14.09 -5.13
N ARG A 78 0.65 15.11 -5.39
CA ARG A 78 -0.75 15.10 -4.97
C ARG A 78 -1.54 14.01 -5.69
N GLN A 79 -1.32 13.86 -7.00
CA GLN A 79 -1.95 12.81 -7.80
C GLN A 79 -1.56 11.41 -7.33
N ARG A 80 -0.25 11.19 -7.05
CA ARG A 80 0.21 9.90 -6.51
C ARG A 80 -0.38 9.60 -5.14
N ARG A 81 -0.43 10.57 -4.22
CA ARG A 81 -1.08 10.40 -2.90
C ARG A 81 -2.57 10.05 -3.01
N ALA A 82 -3.25 10.59 -4.02
CA ALA A 82 -4.65 10.25 -4.26
C ALA A 82 -4.83 8.84 -4.86
N ALA A 83 -3.86 8.37 -5.66
CA ALA A 83 -3.92 7.09 -6.33
C ALA A 83 -3.40 5.91 -5.50
N CYS A 84 -2.54 6.15 -4.50
CA CYS A 84 -1.86 5.12 -3.73
C CYS A 84 -2.36 5.05 -2.28
N ALA A 85 -2.61 3.84 -1.79
CA ALA A 85 -2.70 3.53 -0.36
C ALA A 85 -1.39 2.87 0.08
N LEU A 86 -0.86 3.27 1.23
CA LEU A 86 0.36 2.72 1.81
C LEU A 86 0.05 2.06 3.14
N VAL A 87 0.39 0.78 3.25
CA VAL A 87 0.46 0.03 4.51
C VAL A 87 1.91 0.00 4.96
N MET A 88 2.19 0.60 6.10
CA MET A 88 3.54 0.67 6.68
C MET A 88 3.83 -0.56 7.54
N GLN A 89 5.11 -0.84 7.76
CA GLN A 89 5.59 -1.92 8.62
C GLN A 89 5.01 -1.84 10.06
N ASP A 90 4.98 -0.66 10.67
CA ASP A 90 4.36 -0.44 11.99
C ASP A 90 2.87 -0.13 11.83
N THR A 91 2.06 -1.19 11.78
CA THR A 91 0.60 -1.09 11.62
C THR A 91 -0.08 -0.38 12.78
N GLY A 92 0.47 -0.43 14.00
CA GLY A 92 -0.11 0.22 15.17
C GLY A 92 -0.18 1.74 15.06
N ARG A 93 0.71 2.34 14.27
CA ARG A 93 0.74 3.79 14.01
C ARG A 93 -0.24 4.25 12.93
N GLN A 94 -0.94 3.33 12.30
CA GLN A 94 -1.91 3.63 11.24
C GLN A 94 -3.37 3.45 11.69
N LEU A 95 -3.61 3.07 12.94
CA LEU A 95 -4.93 2.81 13.50
C LEU A 95 -5.33 3.96 14.44
N PHE A 96 -6.41 4.64 14.11
CA PHE A 96 -6.84 5.90 14.74
C PHE A 96 -8.26 5.86 15.29
N SER A 97 -9.08 4.88 14.88
CA SER A 97 -10.46 4.76 15.32
C SER A 97 -10.59 3.95 16.62
N ASP A 98 -11.72 4.11 17.33
CA ASP A 98 -12.05 3.33 18.51
C ASP A 98 -12.60 1.94 18.16
N THR A 99 -13.04 1.71 16.91
CA THR A 99 -13.59 0.44 16.44
C THR A 99 -13.01 0.03 15.10
N LEU A 100 -13.04 -1.28 14.77
CA LEU A 100 -12.62 -1.76 13.47
C LEU A 100 -13.50 -1.21 12.35
N ALA A 101 -14.81 -1.18 12.58
CA ALA A 101 -15.75 -0.63 11.60
C ALA A 101 -15.45 0.86 11.34
N GLY A 102 -15.16 1.64 12.38
CA GLY A 102 -14.77 3.04 12.27
C GLY A 102 -13.48 3.23 11.48
N GLU A 103 -12.50 2.33 11.64
CA GLU A 103 -11.22 2.40 10.92
C GLU A 103 -11.41 2.31 9.41
N LEU A 104 -12.34 1.48 8.92
CA LEU A 104 -12.64 1.35 7.50
C LEU A 104 -13.23 2.62 6.89
N THR A 105 -13.89 3.46 7.70
CA THR A 105 -14.51 4.71 7.22
C THR A 105 -13.53 5.87 7.11
N ILE A 106 -12.33 5.75 7.70
CA ILE A 106 -11.30 6.79 7.63
C ILE A 106 -10.81 6.92 6.18
N GLY A 107 -11.18 8.02 5.52
CA GLY A 107 -10.83 8.28 4.10
C GLY A 107 -11.62 7.45 3.08
N ALA A 108 -12.66 6.74 3.49
CA ALA A 108 -13.46 5.83 2.68
C ALA A 108 -14.94 5.88 3.09
N SER A 109 -15.62 7.00 2.80
CA SER A 109 -17.01 7.20 3.22
C SER A 109 -18.01 6.14 2.70
N GLU A 110 -17.67 5.43 1.63
CA GLU A 110 -18.48 4.36 1.04
C GLU A 110 -18.30 2.99 1.73
N ALA A 111 -17.31 2.84 2.60
CA ALA A 111 -17.04 1.61 3.35
C ALA A 111 -17.77 1.56 4.70
N SER A 112 -18.92 2.23 4.82
CA SER A 112 -19.78 2.20 6.01
C SER A 112 -20.92 1.19 5.84
N GLY A 113 -21.47 0.73 6.96
CA GLY A 113 -22.61 -0.20 6.97
C GLY A 113 -22.26 -1.54 6.34
N GLU A 114 -23.15 -2.08 5.52
CA GLU A 114 -23.04 -3.44 4.93
C GLU A 114 -21.75 -3.65 4.13
N ALA A 115 -21.27 -2.63 3.43
CA ALA A 115 -20.01 -2.72 2.68
C ALA A 115 -18.79 -2.87 3.60
N GLY A 116 -18.78 -2.17 4.73
CA GLY A 116 -17.75 -2.30 5.76
C GLY A 116 -17.79 -3.66 6.46
N GLU A 117 -18.99 -4.14 6.81
CA GLU A 117 -19.17 -5.46 7.42
C GLU A 117 -18.69 -6.59 6.50
N LYS A 118 -19.03 -6.51 5.22
CA LYS A 118 -18.55 -7.47 4.22
C LYS A 118 -17.02 -7.42 4.10
N LEU A 119 -16.44 -6.23 4.10
CA LEU A 119 -14.99 -6.09 4.02
C LEU A 119 -14.30 -6.66 5.26
N LEU A 120 -14.84 -6.44 6.46
CA LEU A 120 -14.33 -7.09 7.67
C LEU A 120 -14.46 -8.62 7.60
N ALA A 121 -15.54 -9.15 7.01
CA ALA A 121 -15.71 -10.58 6.82
C ALA A 121 -14.69 -11.18 5.84
N ASP A 122 -14.41 -10.49 4.72
CA ASP A 122 -13.40 -10.90 3.74
C ASP A 122 -11.98 -11.04 4.36
N PHE A 123 -11.71 -10.30 5.46
CA PHE A 123 -10.46 -10.33 6.20
C PHE A 123 -10.53 -11.12 7.52
N ASP A 124 -11.60 -11.89 7.76
CA ASP A 124 -11.83 -12.66 9.00
C ASP A 124 -11.79 -11.78 10.26
N LEU A 125 -12.41 -10.60 10.20
CA LEU A 125 -12.45 -9.61 11.28
C LEU A 125 -13.86 -9.22 11.70
N ALA A 126 -14.93 -9.73 11.04
CA ALA A 126 -16.30 -9.30 11.28
C ALA A 126 -16.73 -9.50 12.75
N HIS A 127 -16.29 -10.59 13.38
CA HIS A 127 -16.60 -10.91 14.79
C HIS A 127 -15.91 -9.97 15.80
N LEU A 128 -15.06 -9.07 15.33
CA LEU A 128 -14.29 -8.09 16.12
C LEU A 128 -14.69 -6.63 15.82
N GLY A 129 -15.72 -6.40 14.99
CA GLY A 129 -16.07 -5.10 14.44
C GLY A 129 -16.12 -3.95 15.45
N GLU A 130 -16.69 -4.21 16.63
CA GLU A 130 -16.83 -3.24 17.72
C GLU A 130 -15.62 -3.17 18.67
N ARG A 131 -14.60 -3.99 18.44
CA ARG A 131 -13.39 -3.94 19.29
C ARG A 131 -12.51 -2.75 18.95
N HIS A 132 -11.76 -2.31 19.95
CA HIS A 132 -10.73 -1.31 19.76
C HIS A 132 -9.54 -1.91 18.98
N PRO A 133 -9.06 -1.29 17.88
CA PRO A 133 -7.98 -1.82 17.04
C PRO A 133 -6.70 -2.17 17.79
N LEU A 134 -6.35 -1.40 18.83
CA LEU A 134 -5.14 -1.67 19.62
C LEU A 134 -5.22 -2.97 20.44
N SER A 135 -6.42 -3.51 20.69
CA SER A 135 -6.62 -4.80 21.39
C SER A 135 -6.35 -6.03 20.52
N LEU A 136 -6.16 -5.84 19.23
CA LEU A 136 -5.94 -6.91 18.26
C LEU A 136 -4.54 -7.50 18.36
N SER A 137 -4.41 -8.78 17.97
CA SER A 137 -3.10 -9.39 17.72
C SER A 137 -2.37 -8.72 16.54
N GLY A 138 -1.06 -8.94 16.42
CA GLY A 138 -0.27 -8.37 15.31
C GLY A 138 -0.85 -8.72 13.93
N GLY A 139 -1.20 -10.01 13.70
CA GLY A 139 -1.79 -10.44 12.44
C GLY A 139 -3.18 -9.85 12.18
N GLN A 140 -4.01 -9.69 13.23
CA GLN A 140 -5.31 -9.03 13.11
C GLN A 140 -5.16 -7.55 12.76
N LYS A 141 -4.20 -6.83 13.39
CA LYS A 141 -3.87 -5.44 13.02
C LYS A 141 -3.43 -5.32 11.58
N GLN A 142 -2.58 -6.24 11.12
CA GLN A 142 -2.12 -6.28 9.74
C GLN A 142 -3.31 -6.42 8.77
N ARG A 143 -4.18 -7.40 8.99
CA ARG A 143 -5.38 -7.60 8.17
C ARG A 143 -6.28 -6.36 8.18
N LEU A 144 -6.47 -5.73 9.35
CA LEU A 144 -7.30 -4.52 9.47
C LEU A 144 -6.73 -3.36 8.65
N VAL A 145 -5.41 -3.09 8.72
CA VAL A 145 -4.80 -2.00 7.96
C VAL A 145 -4.86 -2.26 6.46
N ILE A 146 -4.73 -3.53 6.02
CA ILE A 146 -4.91 -3.89 4.61
C ILE A 146 -6.38 -3.70 4.19
N ALA A 147 -7.35 -4.12 5.01
CA ALA A 147 -8.76 -3.90 4.77
C ALA A 147 -9.09 -2.39 4.67
N ALA A 148 -8.55 -1.57 5.58
CA ALA A 148 -8.71 -0.12 5.54
C ALA A 148 -8.08 0.50 4.28
N ALA A 149 -6.89 0.04 3.88
CA ALA A 149 -6.27 0.48 2.62
C ALA A 149 -7.16 0.15 1.41
N ARG A 150 -7.73 -1.07 1.37
CA ARG A 150 -8.68 -1.51 0.33
C ARG A 150 -9.96 -0.68 0.34
N ALA A 151 -10.49 -0.36 1.53
CA ALA A 151 -11.69 0.47 1.72
C ALA A 151 -11.56 1.84 1.06
N THR A 152 -10.35 2.40 0.97
CA THR A 152 -10.13 3.70 0.32
C THR A 152 -10.45 3.72 -1.19
N GLY A 153 -10.63 2.56 -1.83
CA GLY A 153 -10.85 2.44 -3.27
C GLY A 153 -9.68 2.95 -4.13
N ARG A 154 -8.50 3.17 -3.54
CA ARG A 154 -7.33 3.65 -4.28
C ARG A 154 -6.83 2.60 -5.25
N ARG A 155 -6.32 3.05 -6.37
CA ARG A 155 -5.94 2.20 -7.51
C ARG A 155 -4.71 1.34 -7.26
N ILE A 156 -3.83 1.78 -6.36
CA ILE A 156 -2.57 1.12 -6.03
C ILE A 156 -2.51 0.95 -4.53
N VAL A 157 -2.28 -0.28 -4.08
CA VAL A 157 -1.98 -0.58 -2.68
C VAL A 157 -0.53 -1.01 -2.60
N ILE A 158 0.24 -0.34 -1.75
CA ILE A 158 1.64 -0.66 -1.51
C ILE A 158 1.78 -1.13 -0.07
N LEU A 159 2.43 -2.29 0.10
CA LEU A 159 2.68 -2.88 1.41
C LEU A 159 4.18 -2.82 1.70
N ASP A 160 4.58 -2.15 2.76
CA ASP A 160 5.97 -2.05 3.20
C ASP A 160 6.20 -3.10 4.30
N GLU A 161 6.94 -4.16 3.97
CA GLU A 161 7.21 -5.32 4.82
C GLU A 161 5.97 -5.99 5.44
N PRO A 162 4.99 -6.43 4.61
CA PRO A 162 3.70 -6.94 5.10
C PRO A 162 3.79 -8.22 5.94
N THR A 163 4.92 -8.91 5.90
CA THR A 163 5.13 -10.18 6.61
C THR A 163 5.84 -10.02 7.95
N SER A 164 6.28 -8.83 8.30
CA SER A 164 6.91 -8.57 9.60
C SER A 164 5.87 -8.69 10.72
N GLY A 165 5.96 -9.79 11.49
CA GLY A 165 5.04 -10.08 12.62
C GLY A 165 3.86 -11.00 12.30
N ILE A 166 3.80 -11.59 11.10
CA ILE A 166 2.82 -12.62 10.75
C ILE A 166 3.43 -14.00 11.00
N ASP A 167 2.69 -14.84 11.73
CA ASP A 167 3.02 -16.27 11.85
C ASP A 167 2.94 -16.91 10.46
N ALA A 168 3.97 -17.72 10.11
CA ALA A 168 4.09 -18.37 8.80
C ALA A 168 2.84 -19.14 8.34
N ARG A 169 1.97 -19.50 9.29
CA ARG A 169 0.70 -20.20 9.03
C ARG A 169 -0.39 -19.36 8.36
N HIS A 170 -0.22 -18.04 8.27
CA HIS A 170 -1.21 -17.12 7.71
C HIS A 170 -0.73 -16.41 6.43
N LEU A 171 0.41 -16.83 5.87
CA LEU A 171 0.94 -16.23 4.64
C LEU A 171 0.09 -16.53 3.39
N ASP A 172 -0.66 -17.65 3.41
CA ASP A 172 -1.49 -18.07 2.26
C ASP A 172 -2.81 -17.27 2.16
N SER A 173 -3.11 -16.38 3.11
CA SER A 173 -4.36 -15.61 3.16
C SER A 173 -4.19 -14.11 2.85
N ILE A 174 -3.00 -13.70 2.41
CA ILE A 174 -2.67 -12.33 1.96
C ILE A 174 -2.52 -12.33 0.45
#